data_ff0c6c8569dea6c1ca429f569bd3b064
#
_entry.id   ff0c6c8569dea6c1ca429f569bd3b064
#
_cell.length_a   1.000
_cell.length_b   1.000
_cell.length_c   1.000
_cell.angle_alpha   90.00
_cell.angle_beta   90.00
_cell.angle_gamma   90.00
#
_symmetry.space_group_name_H-M   'P 1'
#
loop_
_entity.id
_entity.type
_entity.pdbx_description
1 polymer ?
#
loop_
_entity_poly.entity_id
_entity_poly.type
_entity_poly.pdbx_seq_one_letter_code
_entity_poly.pdbx_strand_id
1 'polypeptide(L)'
;MADETLDVAGRKRSNPDDQISSAKKQQLITNSHDLEYLDPAAALASARHEFGEHGGVNMSIEASATFTVMEPETLGRMFTGELGPDRDFFLYSRHFNPTVLNLGRLMAAMEGTEAAYCTSSGMSAISAVLLQLCSSGGHVVAASTVYGGTHALLTHFLPRACNITTSFVDIRDHEMVRTAIVEGRTKVLYFETMSNPTLTVANVPELCRIAHDKGVTAVVDNTFAPMVVSPARLGADVVIHSISKYISGGADVIAGAVCGRAGLVNSMMDMQQGALMLLGPTMNPKVAFEISERLPHLGLRMKEHCRRAMVYAARMKKLGLKVIYPGLEDHPDHGLLKSMANPDYGYGGVLCLDMGSEETAYGLMTVLQNSTQFGFMAVSLGYYETLMSCSGSSTSSELSEAEKTQTGISPGLIRMSVGYNGTLEQKWALFEKALARMDNL
;
A
#
# COMPACT_ATOMS: atom_id res chain seq x y z
N MET A 1 -46.02 -24.94 -14.97
CA MET A 1 -44.85 -25.67 -14.43
C MET A 1 -43.67 -24.77 -14.69
N ALA A 2 -43.12 -24.17 -13.66
CA ALA A 2 -41.95 -23.34 -13.81
C ALA A 2 -40.74 -24.25 -14.10
N ASP A 3 -40.04 -23.95 -15.18
CA ASP A 3 -38.85 -24.68 -15.62
C ASP A 3 -37.71 -24.36 -14.65
N GLU A 4 -37.35 -25.32 -13.80
CA GLU A 4 -36.26 -25.19 -12.83
C GLU A 4 -34.94 -25.42 -13.57
N THR A 5 -34.30 -24.33 -14.03
CA THR A 5 -32.97 -24.41 -14.63
C THR A 5 -31.90 -24.66 -13.57
N LEU A 6 -31.10 -25.71 -13.75
CA LEU A 6 -29.96 -26.08 -12.90
C LEU A 6 -28.66 -25.45 -13.46
N ASP A 7 -27.68 -25.17 -12.56
CA ASP A 7 -26.34 -24.76 -12.97
C ASP A 7 -25.51 -25.97 -13.48
N VAL A 8 -24.25 -25.67 -13.96
CA VAL A 8 -23.33 -26.73 -14.47
C VAL A 8 -23.00 -27.82 -13.45
N ALA A 9 -23.22 -27.55 -12.16
CA ALA A 9 -23.00 -28.47 -11.05
C ALA A 9 -24.31 -29.14 -10.58
N GLY A 10 -25.45 -28.98 -11.31
CA GLY A 10 -26.73 -29.57 -10.96
C GLY A 10 -27.46 -28.89 -9.79
N ARG A 11 -27.15 -27.64 -9.48
CA ARG A 11 -27.80 -26.87 -8.41
C ARG A 11 -28.92 -26.01 -8.96
N LYS A 12 -30.01 -25.87 -8.20
CA LYS A 12 -31.08 -24.92 -8.53
C LYS A 12 -30.50 -23.49 -8.60
N ARG A 13 -30.63 -22.85 -9.76
CA ARG A 13 -30.33 -21.44 -9.89
C ARG A 13 -31.35 -20.65 -9.08
N SER A 14 -30.84 -19.74 -8.26
CA SER A 14 -31.72 -18.71 -7.67
C SER A 14 -32.33 -17.87 -8.81
N ASN A 15 -33.61 -17.54 -8.67
CA ASN A 15 -34.33 -16.68 -9.61
C ASN A 15 -33.53 -15.36 -9.78
N PRO A 16 -33.38 -14.82 -11.02
CA PRO A 16 -32.77 -13.51 -11.24
C PRO A 16 -33.32 -12.39 -10.36
N ASP A 17 -34.60 -12.45 -10.02
CA ASP A 17 -35.25 -11.51 -9.11
C ASP A 17 -34.83 -11.68 -7.65
N ASP A 18 -34.51 -12.90 -7.19
CA ASP A 18 -33.94 -13.17 -5.88
C ASP A 18 -32.47 -12.71 -5.80
N GLN A 19 -31.72 -12.83 -6.90
CA GLN A 19 -30.35 -12.31 -7.02
C GLN A 19 -30.33 -10.78 -7.06
N ILE A 20 -31.31 -10.13 -7.73
CA ILE A 20 -31.48 -8.67 -7.70
C ILE A 20 -31.83 -8.18 -6.28
N SER A 21 -32.63 -8.95 -5.55
CA SER A 21 -32.92 -8.68 -4.13
C SER A 21 -31.68 -8.82 -3.23
N SER A 22 -30.85 -9.83 -3.48
CA SER A 22 -29.58 -10.03 -2.75
C SER A 22 -28.52 -9.00 -3.15
N ALA A 23 -28.44 -8.62 -4.43
CA ALA A 23 -27.57 -7.55 -4.92
C ALA A 23 -27.97 -6.17 -4.38
N LYS A 24 -29.28 -5.86 -4.28
CA LYS A 24 -29.76 -4.66 -3.58
C LYS A 24 -29.46 -4.67 -2.09
N LYS A 25 -29.57 -5.83 -1.42
CA LYS A 25 -29.11 -5.98 -0.04
C LYS A 25 -27.57 -5.85 0.07
N GLN A 26 -26.83 -6.32 -0.90
CA GLN A 26 -25.40 -6.22 -0.98
C GLN A 26 -24.93 -4.77 -1.22
N GLN A 27 -25.64 -4.02 -2.10
CA GLN A 27 -25.44 -2.60 -2.31
C GLN A 27 -25.76 -1.77 -1.07
N LEU A 28 -26.77 -2.17 -0.28
CA LEU A 28 -27.10 -1.56 1.01
C LEU A 28 -26.04 -1.82 2.10
N ILE A 29 -25.34 -2.96 2.06
CA ILE A 29 -24.25 -3.27 3.00
C ILE A 29 -22.95 -2.56 2.59
N THR A 30 -22.70 -2.36 1.30
CA THR A 30 -21.54 -1.59 0.80
C THR A 30 -21.78 -0.08 0.79
N ASN A 31 -23.04 0.38 0.79
CA ASN A 31 -23.43 1.79 0.82
C ASN A 31 -23.86 2.29 2.19
N SER A 32 -23.86 1.47 3.24
CA SER A 32 -24.03 1.97 4.60
C SER A 32 -22.76 2.70 5.02
N HIS A 33 -22.74 3.99 4.76
CA HIS A 33 -21.76 4.94 5.28
C HIS A 33 -21.84 5.14 6.80
N ASP A 34 -22.50 4.27 7.51
CA ASP A 34 -22.34 4.12 8.95
C ASP A 34 -21.04 3.38 9.18
N LEU A 35 -19.92 4.09 8.92
CA LEU A 35 -18.58 3.73 9.38
C LEU A 35 -18.55 3.86 10.91
N GLU A 36 -19.30 2.99 11.57
CA GLU A 36 -19.29 2.83 13.02
C GLU A 36 -17.91 2.36 13.50
N TYR A 37 -17.07 1.84 12.57
CA TYR A 37 -15.75 1.34 12.85
C TYR A 37 -14.68 2.18 12.14
N LEU A 38 -14.10 3.13 12.86
CA LEU A 38 -12.93 3.87 12.39
C LEU A 38 -11.65 3.02 12.45
N ASP A 39 -11.63 1.97 13.26
CA ASP A 39 -10.50 1.05 13.39
C ASP A 39 -10.41 0.12 12.16
N PRO A 40 -9.25 0.07 11.46
CA PRO A 40 -9.10 -0.74 10.25
C PRO A 40 -9.20 -2.25 10.50
N ALA A 41 -8.87 -2.77 11.69
CA ALA A 41 -9.06 -4.19 12.00
C ALA A 41 -10.53 -4.52 12.24
N ALA A 42 -11.30 -3.60 12.85
CA ALA A 42 -12.74 -3.75 12.99
C ALA A 42 -13.44 -3.71 11.62
N ALA A 43 -12.99 -2.82 10.73
CA ALA A 43 -13.49 -2.75 9.36
C ALA A 43 -13.21 -4.04 8.57
N LEU A 44 -12.00 -4.61 8.70
CA LEU A 44 -11.65 -5.91 8.12
C LEU A 44 -12.54 -7.03 8.67
N ALA A 45 -12.77 -7.08 9.97
CA ALA A 45 -13.63 -8.08 10.61
C ALA A 45 -15.10 -7.99 10.19
N SER A 46 -15.54 -6.80 9.76
CA SER A 46 -16.90 -6.54 9.27
C SER A 46 -17.05 -6.75 7.76
N ALA A 47 -15.94 -6.98 7.05
CA ALA A 47 -15.99 -7.26 5.62
C ALA A 47 -16.73 -8.59 5.36
N ARG A 48 -17.40 -8.67 4.19
CA ARG A 48 -18.10 -9.89 3.80
C ARG A 48 -17.12 -11.06 3.78
N HIS A 49 -17.49 -12.13 4.50
CA HIS A 49 -16.74 -13.39 4.47
C HIS A 49 -17.17 -14.25 3.27
N GLU A 50 -16.19 -14.73 2.52
CA GLU A 50 -16.44 -15.69 1.43
C GLU A 50 -16.14 -17.10 1.91
N PHE A 51 -17.09 -18.03 1.62
CA PHE A 51 -16.97 -19.43 1.97
C PHE A 51 -16.45 -20.25 0.77
N GLY A 52 -15.85 -21.39 1.06
CA GLY A 52 -15.48 -22.37 0.04
C GLY A 52 -16.70 -22.99 -0.64
N GLU A 53 -16.51 -23.50 -1.85
CA GLU A 53 -17.59 -24.04 -2.72
C GLU A 53 -18.49 -25.06 -2.02
N HIS A 54 -17.92 -25.88 -1.13
CA HIS A 54 -18.66 -26.91 -0.39
C HIS A 54 -18.93 -26.53 1.07
N GLY A 55 -19.00 -25.23 1.37
CA GLY A 55 -19.21 -24.72 2.73
C GLY A 55 -17.95 -24.75 3.59
N GLY A 56 -16.77 -24.82 2.97
CA GLY A 56 -15.51 -24.62 3.67
C GLY A 56 -15.48 -23.26 4.35
N VAL A 57 -14.92 -23.19 5.57
CA VAL A 57 -14.81 -21.93 6.33
C VAL A 57 -13.96 -20.91 5.57
N ASN A 58 -12.98 -21.38 4.82
CA ASN A 58 -12.15 -20.54 3.98
C ASN A 58 -12.64 -20.55 2.52
N MET A 59 -12.39 -19.45 1.78
CA MET A 59 -12.79 -19.34 0.38
C MET A 59 -12.05 -20.34 -0.52
N SER A 60 -12.67 -20.70 -1.63
CA SER A 60 -12.01 -21.49 -2.68
C SER A 60 -11.08 -20.61 -3.54
N ILE A 61 -10.00 -21.21 -4.08
CA ILE A 61 -9.13 -20.55 -5.05
C ILE A 61 -9.68 -20.78 -6.46
N GLU A 62 -10.15 -19.75 -7.13
CA GLU A 62 -10.51 -19.81 -8.55
C GLU A 62 -9.27 -19.60 -9.42
N ALA A 63 -8.71 -20.68 -9.93
CA ALA A 63 -7.48 -20.67 -10.70
C ALA A 63 -7.69 -20.50 -12.22
N SER A 64 -8.96 -20.48 -12.68
CA SER A 64 -9.27 -20.40 -14.12
C SER A 64 -8.88 -19.06 -14.72
N ALA A 65 -8.26 -19.09 -15.88
CA ALA A 65 -8.00 -17.87 -16.66
C ALA A 65 -9.25 -17.40 -17.41
N THR A 66 -10.14 -18.30 -17.79
CA THR A 66 -11.35 -18.03 -18.55
C THR A 66 -12.56 -18.78 -17.95
N PHE A 67 -13.73 -18.26 -18.20
CA PHE A 67 -14.99 -18.75 -17.63
C PHE A 67 -15.97 -19.09 -18.73
N THR A 68 -16.85 -20.09 -18.49
CA THR A 68 -17.89 -20.50 -19.41
C THR A 68 -19.25 -19.93 -19.02
N VAL A 69 -20.12 -19.80 -20.00
CA VAL A 69 -21.54 -19.47 -19.82
C VAL A 69 -22.39 -20.57 -20.43
N MET A 70 -23.61 -20.74 -19.95
CA MET A 70 -24.52 -21.80 -20.47
C MET A 70 -25.25 -21.36 -21.73
N GLU A 71 -25.44 -20.05 -21.91
CA GLU A 71 -26.20 -19.47 -23.04
C GLU A 71 -25.31 -18.46 -23.77
N PRO A 72 -25.15 -18.58 -25.10
CA PRO A 72 -24.29 -17.67 -25.87
C PRO A 72 -24.65 -16.19 -25.74
N GLU A 73 -25.94 -15.87 -25.58
CA GLU A 73 -26.45 -14.51 -25.41
C GLU A 73 -25.92 -13.82 -24.16
N THR A 74 -25.58 -14.60 -23.12
CA THR A 74 -24.99 -14.11 -21.88
C THR A 74 -23.64 -13.41 -22.13
N LEU A 75 -22.83 -13.93 -23.07
CA LEU A 75 -21.54 -13.28 -23.42
C LEU A 75 -21.74 -11.86 -23.92
N GLY A 76 -22.71 -11.62 -24.79
CA GLY A 76 -23.01 -10.28 -25.30
C GLY A 76 -23.35 -9.30 -24.15
N ARG A 77 -24.17 -9.73 -23.20
CA ARG A 77 -24.57 -8.94 -22.05
C ARG A 77 -23.41 -8.64 -21.08
N MET A 78 -22.44 -9.58 -20.97
CA MET A 78 -21.23 -9.38 -20.19
C MET A 78 -20.30 -8.36 -20.87
N PHE A 79 -20.15 -8.41 -22.19
CA PHE A 79 -19.34 -7.44 -22.94
C PHE A 79 -19.94 -6.01 -22.96
N THR A 80 -21.27 -5.90 -22.82
CA THR A 80 -21.93 -4.58 -22.67
C THR A 80 -21.93 -4.07 -21.22
N GLY A 81 -21.43 -4.84 -20.26
CA GLY A 81 -21.40 -4.48 -18.84
C GLY A 81 -22.76 -4.63 -18.13
N GLU A 82 -23.78 -5.25 -18.78
CA GLU A 82 -25.05 -5.53 -18.13
C GLU A 82 -24.92 -6.63 -17.06
N LEU A 83 -24.04 -7.59 -17.31
CA LEU A 83 -23.68 -8.65 -16.38
C LEU A 83 -22.20 -8.58 -16.05
N GLY A 84 -21.87 -8.67 -14.76
CA GLY A 84 -20.50 -8.53 -14.29
C GLY A 84 -20.25 -9.21 -12.94
N PRO A 85 -19.10 -8.95 -12.32
CA PRO A 85 -18.69 -9.58 -11.07
C PRO A 85 -19.65 -9.34 -9.88
N ASP A 86 -20.41 -8.24 -9.92
CA ASP A 86 -21.47 -7.91 -8.97
C ASP A 86 -22.66 -8.90 -9.00
N ARG A 87 -22.77 -9.65 -10.09
CA ARG A 87 -23.78 -10.68 -10.31
C ARG A 87 -23.17 -12.07 -10.50
N ASP A 88 -21.93 -12.27 -10.05
CA ASP A 88 -21.16 -13.51 -10.17
C ASP A 88 -20.94 -13.97 -11.63
N PHE A 89 -20.86 -13.02 -12.58
CA PHE A 89 -20.47 -13.29 -13.95
C PHE A 89 -19.02 -12.86 -14.20
N PHE A 90 -18.20 -13.81 -14.60
CA PHE A 90 -16.80 -13.60 -14.90
C PHE A 90 -16.51 -14.03 -16.34
N LEU A 91 -15.72 -13.22 -17.08
CA LEU A 91 -15.30 -13.50 -18.46
C LEU A 91 -13.90 -14.10 -18.51
N TYR A 92 -12.98 -13.38 -17.88
CA TYR A 92 -11.55 -13.65 -17.98
C TYR A 92 -10.84 -13.04 -16.77
N SER A 93 -9.89 -13.79 -16.18
CA SER A 93 -9.25 -13.38 -14.91
C SER A 93 -8.41 -12.13 -15.00
N ARG A 94 -7.97 -11.68 -16.19
CA ARG A 94 -7.34 -10.37 -16.35
C ARG A 94 -8.33 -9.23 -16.11
N HIS A 95 -9.61 -9.42 -16.42
CA HIS A 95 -10.67 -8.47 -16.10
C HIS A 95 -11.02 -8.56 -14.61
N PHE A 96 -11.61 -9.68 -14.20
CA PHE A 96 -11.88 -9.98 -12.79
C PHE A 96 -11.72 -11.47 -12.52
N ASN A 97 -11.20 -11.78 -11.32
CA ASN A 97 -11.13 -13.13 -10.77
C ASN A 97 -11.77 -13.10 -9.38
N PRO A 98 -12.64 -14.06 -9.01
CA PRO A 98 -13.35 -14.04 -7.72
C PRO A 98 -12.43 -13.98 -6.51
N THR A 99 -11.31 -14.74 -6.53
CA THR A 99 -10.34 -14.76 -5.42
C THR A 99 -9.60 -13.44 -5.28
N VAL A 100 -9.19 -12.81 -6.40
CA VAL A 100 -8.55 -11.50 -6.42
C VAL A 100 -9.52 -10.40 -5.99
N LEU A 101 -10.79 -10.52 -6.42
CA LEU A 101 -11.84 -9.57 -6.04
C LEU A 101 -12.13 -9.58 -4.54
N ASN A 102 -12.09 -10.76 -3.91
CA ASN A 102 -12.22 -10.87 -2.46
C ASN A 102 -11.10 -10.13 -1.73
N LEU A 103 -9.83 -10.29 -2.13
CA LEU A 103 -8.73 -9.52 -1.58
C LEU A 103 -8.95 -8.01 -1.78
N GLY A 104 -9.45 -7.59 -2.94
CA GLY A 104 -9.82 -6.19 -3.19
C GLY A 104 -10.85 -5.66 -2.18
N ARG A 105 -11.88 -6.45 -1.86
CA ARG A 105 -12.89 -6.08 -0.82
C ARG A 105 -12.26 -5.91 0.56
N LEU A 106 -11.35 -6.81 0.95
CA LEU A 106 -10.62 -6.72 2.21
C LEU A 106 -9.71 -5.46 2.25
N MET A 107 -9.01 -5.17 1.16
CA MET A 107 -8.18 -3.97 1.05
C MET A 107 -9.01 -2.68 1.13
N ALA A 108 -10.16 -2.65 0.46
CA ALA A 108 -11.10 -1.53 0.52
C ALA A 108 -11.63 -1.31 1.95
N ALA A 109 -12.01 -2.39 2.64
CA ALA A 109 -12.47 -2.34 4.03
C ALA A 109 -11.38 -1.79 4.96
N MET A 110 -10.15 -2.28 4.85
CA MET A 110 -9.02 -1.83 5.65
C MET A 110 -8.75 -0.32 5.50
N GLU A 111 -8.77 0.19 4.26
CA GLU A 111 -8.53 1.61 4.00
C GLU A 111 -9.78 2.50 4.23
N GLY A 112 -10.98 1.91 4.28
CA GLY A 112 -12.24 2.66 4.36
C GLY A 112 -12.64 3.29 3.02
N THR A 113 -12.35 2.61 1.91
CA THR A 113 -12.72 3.03 0.55
C THR A 113 -13.90 2.21 0.02
N GLU A 114 -14.55 2.70 -1.04
CA GLU A 114 -15.69 2.02 -1.66
C GLU A 114 -15.27 0.77 -2.44
N ALA A 115 -14.06 0.78 -3.02
CA ALA A 115 -13.52 -0.31 -3.83
C ALA A 115 -11.99 -0.35 -3.78
N ALA A 116 -11.45 -1.53 -4.12
CA ALA A 116 -10.03 -1.67 -4.42
C ALA A 116 -9.82 -2.74 -5.50
N TYR A 117 -8.72 -2.60 -6.24
CA TYR A 117 -8.22 -3.61 -7.17
C TYR A 117 -6.78 -3.99 -6.84
N CYS A 118 -6.50 -5.31 -6.81
CA CYS A 118 -5.19 -5.82 -6.49
C CYS A 118 -4.38 -6.15 -7.74
N THR A 119 -3.13 -5.70 -7.78
CA THR A 119 -2.22 -5.76 -8.92
C THR A 119 -1.01 -6.64 -8.65
N SER A 120 -0.27 -6.98 -9.70
CA SER A 120 0.93 -7.82 -9.63
C SER A 120 2.13 -7.15 -8.91
N SER A 121 2.10 -5.84 -8.67
CA SER A 121 3.14 -5.11 -7.92
C SER A 121 2.66 -3.74 -7.46
N GLY A 122 3.31 -3.14 -6.44
CA GLY A 122 3.08 -1.75 -6.06
C GLY A 122 3.36 -0.77 -7.20
N MET A 123 4.43 -1.00 -7.97
CA MET A 123 4.75 -0.15 -9.13
C MET A 123 3.69 -0.19 -10.22
N SER A 124 3.07 -1.35 -10.47
CA SER A 124 1.97 -1.43 -11.42
C SER A 124 0.69 -0.74 -10.92
N ALA A 125 0.45 -0.72 -9.61
CA ALA A 125 -0.61 0.09 -9.02
C ALA A 125 -0.35 1.59 -9.22
N ILE A 126 0.87 2.07 -8.91
CA ILE A 126 1.28 3.47 -9.09
C ILE A 126 1.17 3.89 -10.55
N SER A 127 1.78 3.13 -11.48
CA SER A 127 1.79 3.48 -12.90
C SER A 127 0.40 3.47 -13.52
N ALA A 128 -0.45 2.49 -13.16
CA ALA A 128 -1.81 2.43 -13.67
C ALA A 128 -2.66 3.62 -13.21
N VAL A 129 -2.53 4.05 -11.94
CA VAL A 129 -3.23 5.23 -11.41
C VAL A 129 -2.78 6.49 -12.14
N LEU A 130 -1.47 6.71 -12.28
CA LEU A 130 -0.95 7.90 -12.94
C LEU A 130 -1.35 7.95 -14.41
N LEU A 131 -1.30 6.83 -15.14
CA LEU A 131 -1.72 6.75 -16.54
C LEU A 131 -3.23 6.91 -16.71
N GLN A 132 -4.05 6.43 -15.77
CA GLN A 132 -5.50 6.61 -15.81
C GLN A 132 -5.90 8.06 -15.58
N LEU A 133 -5.26 8.74 -14.62
CA LEU A 133 -5.62 10.10 -14.23
C LEU A 133 -5.01 11.18 -15.13
N CYS A 134 -3.82 10.92 -15.70
CA CYS A 134 -3.09 11.85 -16.53
C CYS A 134 -3.19 11.47 -18.01
N SER A 135 -3.70 12.35 -18.84
CA SER A 135 -3.55 12.24 -20.30
C SER A 135 -2.22 12.82 -20.78
N SER A 136 -1.87 12.60 -22.06
CA SER A 136 -0.67 13.21 -22.67
C SER A 136 -0.68 14.74 -22.52
N GLY A 137 0.43 15.31 -22.08
CA GLY A 137 0.55 16.72 -21.70
C GLY A 137 0.13 17.02 -20.26
N GLY A 138 -0.35 16.02 -19.52
CA GLY A 138 -0.72 16.15 -18.11
C GLY A 138 0.46 16.44 -17.21
N HIS A 139 0.15 16.83 -15.99
CA HIS A 139 1.13 17.23 -14.99
C HIS A 139 0.82 16.59 -13.62
N VAL A 140 1.88 16.18 -12.93
CA VAL A 140 1.87 15.65 -11.56
C VAL A 140 2.64 16.60 -10.66
N VAL A 141 2.10 16.94 -9.51
CA VAL A 141 2.89 17.49 -8.39
C VAL A 141 3.21 16.34 -7.46
N ALA A 142 4.46 16.13 -7.14
CA ALA A 142 4.89 15.00 -6.30
C ALA A 142 5.82 15.47 -5.19
N ALA A 143 5.78 14.77 -4.05
CA ALA A 143 6.77 14.97 -2.99
C ALA A 143 8.18 14.72 -3.53
N SER A 144 9.15 15.54 -3.12
CA SER A 144 10.55 15.37 -3.50
C SER A 144 11.17 14.11 -2.88
N THR A 145 10.62 13.64 -1.75
CA THR A 145 11.03 12.43 -1.06
C THR A 145 10.02 11.31 -1.30
N VAL A 146 10.09 10.64 -2.44
CA VAL A 146 9.30 9.46 -2.77
C VAL A 146 10.19 8.26 -3.01
N TYR A 147 9.60 7.07 -2.96
CA TYR A 147 10.31 5.83 -3.31
C TYR A 147 11.05 5.95 -4.65
N GLY A 148 12.32 5.50 -4.71
CA GLY A 148 13.19 5.66 -5.88
C GLY A 148 12.58 5.15 -7.19
N GLY A 149 11.87 4.01 -7.16
CA GLY A 149 11.16 3.52 -8.35
C GLY A 149 10.06 4.48 -8.82
N THR A 150 9.35 5.13 -7.90
CA THR A 150 8.36 6.17 -8.22
C THR A 150 9.03 7.42 -8.75
N HIS A 151 10.15 7.84 -8.15
CA HIS A 151 10.93 8.97 -8.62
C HIS A 151 11.41 8.74 -10.06
N ALA A 152 11.99 7.59 -10.36
CA ALA A 152 12.45 7.24 -11.71
C ALA A 152 11.28 7.18 -12.73
N LEU A 153 10.12 6.66 -12.32
CA LEU A 153 8.91 6.65 -13.13
C LEU A 153 8.50 8.08 -13.51
N LEU A 154 8.43 8.98 -12.52
CA LEU A 154 8.00 10.38 -12.68
C LEU A 154 9.02 11.23 -13.43
N THR A 155 10.32 11.01 -13.22
CA THR A 155 11.40 11.82 -13.79
C THR A 155 11.76 11.40 -15.22
N HIS A 156 11.77 10.09 -15.51
CA HIS A 156 12.33 9.58 -16.75
C HIS A 156 11.30 8.91 -17.65
N PHE A 157 10.51 7.99 -17.10
CA PHE A 157 9.65 7.14 -17.94
C PHE A 157 8.43 7.90 -18.44
N LEU A 158 7.65 8.50 -17.56
CA LEU A 158 6.40 9.19 -17.93
C LEU A 158 6.62 10.40 -18.85
N PRO A 159 7.64 11.27 -18.65
CA PRO A 159 7.91 12.34 -19.59
C PRO A 159 8.25 11.83 -21.00
N ARG A 160 9.11 10.83 -21.07
CA ARG A 160 9.57 10.28 -22.36
C ARG A 160 8.48 9.48 -23.10
N ALA A 161 7.76 8.61 -22.39
CA ALA A 161 6.83 7.67 -22.99
C ALA A 161 5.42 8.23 -23.17
N CYS A 162 4.98 9.12 -22.28
CA CYS A 162 3.60 9.56 -22.17
C CYS A 162 3.43 11.08 -22.21
N ASN A 163 4.53 11.85 -22.32
CA ASN A 163 4.51 13.32 -22.25
C ASN A 163 3.83 13.85 -20.97
N ILE A 164 3.95 13.15 -19.86
CA ILE A 164 3.46 13.57 -18.54
C ILE A 164 4.65 14.13 -17.77
N THR A 165 4.55 15.37 -17.29
CA THR A 165 5.62 16.06 -16.59
C THR A 165 5.36 16.09 -15.09
N THR A 166 6.41 16.29 -14.29
CA THR A 166 6.31 16.31 -12.82
C THR A 166 7.03 17.53 -12.25
N SER A 167 6.41 18.20 -11.27
CA SER A 167 7.05 19.14 -10.37
C SER A 167 7.24 18.49 -9.00
N PHE A 168 8.49 18.37 -8.56
CA PHE A 168 8.81 17.90 -7.22
C PHE A 168 8.83 19.04 -6.21
N VAL A 169 8.21 18.82 -5.05
CA VAL A 169 8.04 19.84 -4.00
C VAL A 169 8.36 19.29 -2.61
N ASP A 170 8.79 20.13 -1.69
CA ASP A 170 8.74 19.78 -0.27
C ASP A 170 7.28 19.85 0.20
N ILE A 171 6.70 18.69 0.53
CA ILE A 171 5.29 18.60 0.96
C ILE A 171 5.00 19.30 2.29
N ARG A 172 6.03 19.66 3.07
CA ARG A 172 5.90 20.45 4.30
C ARG A 172 5.67 21.93 3.99
N ASP A 173 6.12 22.40 2.82
CA ASP A 173 5.85 23.76 2.33
C ASP A 173 4.54 23.77 1.52
N HIS A 174 3.44 24.00 2.21
CA HIS A 174 2.12 24.03 1.61
C HIS A 174 1.95 25.11 0.53
N GLU A 175 2.68 26.23 0.63
CA GLU A 175 2.63 27.28 -0.41
C GLU A 175 3.39 26.85 -1.66
N MET A 176 4.52 26.17 -1.50
CA MET A 176 5.20 25.54 -2.64
C MET A 176 4.29 24.53 -3.36
N VAL A 177 3.57 23.69 -2.59
CA VAL A 177 2.60 22.75 -3.16
C VAL A 177 1.51 23.48 -3.95
N ARG A 178 0.89 24.53 -3.39
CA ARG A 178 -0.16 25.32 -4.07
C ARG A 178 0.34 25.97 -5.36
N THR A 179 1.55 26.52 -5.31
CA THR A 179 2.17 27.23 -6.44
C THR A 179 2.58 26.28 -7.56
N ALA A 180 2.99 25.04 -7.22
CA ALA A 180 3.37 24.03 -8.20
C ALA A 180 2.17 23.47 -8.98
N ILE A 181 0.94 23.61 -8.46
CA ILE A 181 -0.27 23.17 -9.13
C ILE A 181 -0.61 24.12 -10.30
N VAL A 182 -0.50 23.62 -11.51
CA VAL A 182 -0.88 24.32 -12.74
C VAL A 182 -2.35 24.04 -13.04
N GLU A 183 -3.18 25.08 -12.97
CA GLU A 183 -4.63 24.97 -13.18
C GLU A 183 -4.96 24.34 -14.55
N GLY A 184 -5.92 23.43 -14.57
CA GLY A 184 -6.37 22.69 -15.75
C GLY A 184 -5.39 21.61 -16.24
N ARG A 185 -4.09 21.69 -15.91
CA ARG A 185 -3.05 20.78 -16.37
C ARG A 185 -2.64 19.76 -15.29
N THR A 186 -2.45 20.17 -14.03
CA THR A 186 -2.15 19.25 -12.92
C THR A 186 -3.36 18.37 -12.67
N LYS A 187 -3.16 17.05 -12.65
CA LYS A 187 -4.20 16.05 -12.42
C LYS A 187 -4.03 15.33 -11.10
N VAL A 188 -2.80 15.21 -10.62
CA VAL A 188 -2.44 14.43 -9.45
C VAL A 188 -1.52 15.23 -8.54
N LEU A 189 -1.81 15.19 -7.24
CA LEU A 189 -0.89 15.44 -6.16
C LEU A 189 -0.51 14.10 -5.54
N TYR A 190 0.75 13.67 -5.71
CA TYR A 190 1.27 12.38 -5.27
C TYR A 190 2.23 12.53 -4.10
N PHE A 191 1.99 11.81 -3.02
CA PHE A 191 2.88 11.77 -1.87
C PHE A 191 2.74 10.46 -1.09
N GLU A 192 3.72 10.18 -0.23
CA GLU A 192 3.71 9.06 0.70
C GLU A 192 3.23 9.52 2.07
N THR A 193 2.49 8.68 2.81
CA THR A 193 2.10 8.99 4.20
C THR A 193 3.31 9.27 5.06
N MET A 194 4.37 8.49 4.85
CA MET A 194 5.67 8.60 5.49
C MET A 194 6.75 8.31 4.47
N SER A 195 7.66 9.26 4.27
CA SER A 195 8.67 9.19 3.21
C SER A 195 9.74 8.13 3.46
N ASN A 196 10.26 7.58 2.38
CA ASN A 196 11.39 6.65 2.36
C ASN A 196 12.65 7.36 1.83
N PRO A 197 13.76 7.43 2.57
CA PRO A 197 14.01 6.82 3.88
C PRO A 197 13.86 7.79 5.07
N THR A 198 13.62 9.06 4.85
CA THR A 198 13.79 10.12 5.86
C THR A 198 12.69 10.16 6.92
N LEU A 199 11.63 9.37 6.75
CA LEU A 199 10.49 9.27 7.67
C LEU A 199 9.79 10.62 7.93
N THR A 200 9.85 11.54 6.97
CA THR A 200 9.06 12.77 6.98
C THR A 200 7.59 12.40 6.84
N VAL A 201 6.74 12.94 7.71
CA VAL A 201 5.31 12.64 7.72
C VAL A 201 4.55 13.69 6.92
N ALA A 202 3.73 13.25 5.98
CA ALA A 202 2.86 14.12 5.20
C ALA A 202 1.65 14.57 6.03
N ASN A 203 1.30 15.86 5.95
CA ASN A 203 0.02 16.36 6.47
C ASN A 203 -1.11 15.98 5.49
N VAL A 204 -1.56 14.72 5.59
CA VAL A 204 -2.54 14.15 4.66
C VAL A 204 -3.80 15.00 4.55
N PRO A 205 -4.47 15.43 5.65
CA PRO A 205 -5.67 16.25 5.55
C PRO A 205 -5.46 17.57 4.80
N GLU A 206 -4.37 18.28 5.10
CA GLU A 206 -4.10 19.58 4.48
C GLU A 206 -3.69 19.44 3.01
N LEU A 207 -2.87 18.46 2.67
CA LEU A 207 -2.47 18.18 1.29
C LEU A 207 -3.68 17.77 0.42
N CYS A 208 -4.57 16.94 0.95
CA CYS A 208 -5.82 16.58 0.27
C CYS A 208 -6.71 17.81 0.06
N ARG A 209 -6.83 18.67 1.09
CA ARG A 209 -7.58 19.93 0.96
C ARG A 209 -7.00 20.84 -0.13
N ILE A 210 -5.67 21.00 -0.17
CA ILE A 210 -4.99 21.79 -1.21
C ILE A 210 -5.28 21.23 -2.61
N ALA A 211 -5.22 19.89 -2.76
CA ALA A 211 -5.51 19.23 -4.03
C ALA A 211 -6.96 19.49 -4.45
N HIS A 212 -7.91 19.28 -3.54
CA HIS A 212 -9.35 19.44 -3.80
C HIS A 212 -9.72 20.89 -4.14
N ASP A 213 -9.16 21.88 -3.44
CA ASP A 213 -9.37 23.32 -3.71
C ASP A 213 -8.97 23.70 -5.15
N LYS A 214 -8.12 22.90 -5.78
CA LYS A 214 -7.62 23.07 -7.16
C LYS A 214 -8.16 22.06 -8.16
N GLY A 215 -9.11 21.20 -7.75
CA GLY A 215 -9.67 20.15 -8.61
C GLY A 215 -8.66 19.08 -9.01
N VAL A 216 -7.66 18.82 -8.17
CA VAL A 216 -6.58 17.83 -8.35
C VAL A 216 -6.85 16.61 -7.49
N THR A 217 -6.57 15.42 -8.01
CA THR A 217 -6.74 14.15 -7.30
C THR A 217 -5.57 13.93 -6.33
N ALA A 218 -5.86 13.71 -5.05
CA ALA A 218 -4.88 13.34 -4.03
C ALA A 218 -4.62 11.84 -4.06
N VAL A 219 -3.40 11.44 -4.42
CA VAL A 219 -2.95 10.05 -4.48
C VAL A 219 -1.90 9.83 -3.41
N VAL A 220 -2.18 8.93 -2.47
CA VAL A 220 -1.34 8.67 -1.30
C VAL A 220 -0.82 7.24 -1.32
N ASP A 221 0.49 7.07 -1.29
CA ASP A 221 1.11 5.76 -1.06
C ASP A 221 1.24 5.52 0.45
N ASN A 222 0.50 4.53 0.95
CA ASN A 222 0.46 4.17 2.37
C ASN A 222 1.24 2.90 2.70
N THR A 223 2.25 2.58 1.91
CA THR A 223 3.06 1.36 2.07
C THR A 223 3.81 1.31 3.41
N PHE A 224 4.25 2.45 3.95
CA PHE A 224 5.01 2.52 5.21
C PHE A 224 4.15 2.48 6.46
N ALA A 225 2.88 2.85 6.36
CA ALA A 225 2.01 3.05 7.52
C ALA A 225 0.64 2.34 7.41
N PRO A 226 0.52 1.12 6.80
CA PRO A 226 -0.76 0.42 6.77
C PRO A 226 -1.26 0.19 8.20
N MET A 227 -2.54 0.30 8.44
CA MET A 227 -3.19 0.25 9.77
C MET A 227 -2.84 1.42 10.70
N VAL A 228 -1.63 2.00 10.60
CA VAL A 228 -1.20 3.14 11.43
C VAL A 228 -1.93 4.41 11.03
N VAL A 229 -2.03 4.67 9.73
CA VAL A 229 -2.79 5.79 9.17
C VAL A 229 -3.76 5.25 8.12
N SER A 230 -4.95 5.84 8.04
CA SER A 230 -5.95 5.54 7.00
C SER A 230 -6.16 6.78 6.11
N PRO A 231 -5.34 6.98 5.07
CA PRO A 231 -5.36 8.21 4.27
C PRO A 231 -6.70 8.51 3.61
N ALA A 232 -7.46 7.48 3.20
CA ALA A 232 -8.78 7.67 2.62
C ALA A 232 -9.74 8.36 3.59
N ARG A 233 -9.67 8.05 4.89
CA ARG A 233 -10.47 8.69 5.95
C ARG A 233 -10.01 10.11 6.26
N LEU A 234 -8.82 10.48 5.82
CA LEU A 234 -8.22 11.81 5.95
C LEU A 234 -8.37 12.65 4.68
N GLY A 235 -9.09 12.14 3.66
CA GLY A 235 -9.43 12.86 2.45
C GLY A 235 -8.70 12.42 1.18
N ALA A 236 -7.82 11.42 1.23
CA ALA A 236 -7.18 10.90 0.01
C ALA A 236 -8.22 10.29 -0.95
N ASP A 237 -8.13 10.63 -2.23
CA ASP A 237 -9.00 10.09 -3.27
C ASP A 237 -8.59 8.67 -3.69
N VAL A 238 -7.28 8.43 -3.68
CA VAL A 238 -6.67 7.15 -4.03
C VAL A 238 -5.60 6.81 -2.99
N VAL A 239 -5.66 5.60 -2.46
CA VAL A 239 -4.61 5.03 -1.61
C VAL A 239 -3.96 3.88 -2.33
N ILE A 240 -2.63 3.90 -2.39
CA ILE A 240 -1.82 2.85 -3.01
C ILE A 240 -1.07 2.08 -1.93
N HIS A 241 -0.93 0.78 -2.14
CA HIS A 241 -0.08 -0.08 -1.32
C HIS A 241 0.83 -0.95 -2.17
N SER A 242 2.09 -1.03 -1.79
CA SER A 242 2.90 -2.21 -2.09
C SER A 242 2.55 -3.31 -1.08
N ILE A 243 1.64 -4.21 -1.48
CA ILE A 243 1.23 -5.35 -0.65
C ILE A 243 2.43 -6.25 -0.29
N SER A 244 3.49 -6.24 -1.12
CA SER A 244 4.75 -6.97 -0.92
C SER A 244 5.44 -6.69 0.42
N LYS A 245 5.04 -5.63 1.14
CA LYS A 245 5.67 -5.13 2.37
C LYS A 245 4.92 -5.67 3.60
N TYR A 246 4.52 -4.79 4.51
CA TYR A 246 3.82 -5.17 5.75
C TYR A 246 2.58 -6.03 5.53
N ILE A 247 1.81 -5.77 4.47
CA ILE A 247 0.54 -6.47 4.25
C ILE A 247 0.81 -7.97 4.04
N SER A 248 1.73 -8.35 3.16
CA SER A 248 2.12 -9.77 3.01
C SER A 248 2.96 -10.24 4.20
N GLY A 249 3.94 -9.47 4.63
CA GLY A 249 4.80 -9.73 5.78
C GLY A 249 5.77 -10.91 5.64
N GLY A 250 5.73 -11.65 4.52
CA GLY A 250 6.52 -12.86 4.30
C GLY A 250 7.80 -12.67 3.48
N ALA A 251 7.97 -11.49 2.85
CA ALA A 251 9.05 -11.22 1.88
C ALA A 251 9.12 -12.25 0.72
N ASP A 252 8.00 -12.87 0.37
CA ASP A 252 7.87 -14.01 -0.53
C ASP A 252 6.93 -13.75 -1.72
N VAL A 253 6.17 -12.64 -1.71
CA VAL A 253 5.25 -12.28 -2.77
C VAL A 253 5.48 -10.83 -3.25
N ILE A 254 5.21 -10.60 -4.53
CA ILE A 254 5.16 -9.28 -5.13
C ILE A 254 3.71 -8.98 -5.48
N ALA A 255 3.18 -7.88 -4.93
CA ALA A 255 1.79 -7.50 -5.10
C ALA A 255 1.57 -6.01 -4.82
N GLY A 256 0.47 -5.45 -5.32
CA GLY A 256 0.05 -4.08 -5.07
C GLY A 256 -1.46 -3.94 -4.96
N ALA A 257 -1.93 -2.79 -4.53
CA ALA A 257 -3.35 -2.44 -4.54
C ALA A 257 -3.57 -0.96 -4.83
N VAL A 258 -4.70 -0.70 -5.48
CA VAL A 258 -5.30 0.62 -5.67
C VAL A 258 -6.62 0.62 -4.92
N CYS A 259 -6.78 1.50 -3.93
CA CYS A 259 -8.00 1.67 -3.14
C CYS A 259 -8.57 3.07 -3.43
N GLY A 260 -9.89 3.18 -3.62
CA GLY A 260 -10.51 4.47 -3.91
C GLY A 260 -12.02 4.37 -4.09
N ARG A 261 -12.63 5.41 -4.69
CA ARG A 261 -14.06 5.38 -5.01
C ARG A 261 -14.36 4.31 -6.06
N ALA A 262 -15.52 3.66 -5.95
CA ALA A 262 -15.93 2.61 -6.88
C ALA A 262 -15.94 3.09 -8.35
N GLY A 263 -16.41 4.30 -8.60
CA GLY A 263 -16.40 4.89 -9.96
C GLY A 263 -15.01 4.97 -10.58
N LEU A 264 -13.99 5.35 -9.81
CA LEU A 264 -12.61 5.40 -10.29
C LEU A 264 -12.05 3.99 -10.53
N VAL A 265 -12.15 3.10 -9.54
CA VAL A 265 -11.62 1.74 -9.65
C VAL A 265 -12.27 1.00 -10.81
N ASN A 266 -13.59 1.14 -10.99
CA ASN A 266 -14.31 0.55 -12.13
C ASN A 266 -13.87 1.14 -13.47
N SER A 267 -13.62 2.46 -13.54
CA SER A 267 -13.10 3.09 -14.78
C SER A 267 -11.71 2.57 -15.16
N MET A 268 -10.87 2.23 -14.18
CA MET A 268 -9.57 1.60 -14.42
C MET A 268 -9.67 0.16 -14.95
N MET A 269 -10.83 -0.48 -14.76
CA MET A 269 -11.15 -1.82 -15.25
C MET A 269 -12.01 -1.82 -16.51
N ASP A 270 -12.28 -0.65 -17.10
CA ASP A 270 -12.99 -0.53 -18.37
C ASP A 270 -12.25 -1.24 -19.50
N MET A 271 -12.98 -2.00 -20.34
CA MET A 271 -12.40 -2.83 -21.40
C MET A 271 -11.73 -2.03 -22.52
N GLN A 272 -12.08 -0.75 -22.70
CA GLN A 272 -11.58 0.09 -23.78
C GLN A 272 -10.60 1.17 -23.35
N GLN A 273 -10.68 1.62 -22.08
CA GLN A 273 -9.96 2.79 -21.59
C GLN A 273 -9.28 2.55 -20.23
N GLY A 274 -9.57 1.44 -19.57
CA GLY A 274 -9.08 1.17 -18.21
C GLY A 274 -7.60 0.78 -18.18
N ALA A 275 -6.78 1.55 -17.46
CA ALA A 275 -5.34 1.29 -17.37
C ALA A 275 -5.03 -0.05 -16.72
N LEU A 276 -5.78 -0.49 -15.70
CA LEU A 276 -5.60 -1.79 -15.08
C LEU A 276 -5.99 -2.92 -16.04
N MET A 277 -7.10 -2.75 -16.76
CA MET A 277 -7.58 -3.75 -17.72
C MET A 277 -6.63 -3.92 -18.90
N LEU A 278 -6.20 -2.80 -19.51
CA LEU A 278 -5.45 -2.81 -20.77
C LEU A 278 -3.96 -3.08 -20.59
N LEU A 279 -3.34 -2.56 -19.52
CA LEU A 279 -1.94 -2.84 -19.18
C LEU A 279 -1.77 -4.23 -18.55
N GLY A 280 -2.84 -4.76 -17.96
CA GLY A 280 -2.93 -6.13 -17.47
C GLY A 280 -1.99 -6.50 -16.31
N PRO A 281 -1.81 -5.66 -15.27
CA PRO A 281 -1.01 -6.00 -14.10
C PRO A 281 -1.76 -6.99 -13.18
N THR A 282 -2.09 -8.14 -13.74
CA THR A 282 -2.97 -9.14 -13.13
C THR A 282 -2.31 -9.85 -11.97
N MET A 283 -3.00 -9.92 -10.84
CA MET A 283 -2.57 -10.70 -9.69
C MET A 283 -2.92 -12.17 -9.89
N ASN A 284 -2.01 -13.06 -9.48
CA ASN A 284 -2.29 -14.50 -9.45
C ASN A 284 -3.28 -14.83 -8.31
N PRO A 285 -4.36 -15.60 -8.55
CA PRO A 285 -5.35 -15.92 -7.52
C PRO A 285 -4.77 -16.69 -6.33
N LYS A 286 -3.73 -17.51 -6.51
CA LYS A 286 -3.04 -18.16 -5.38
C LYS A 286 -2.35 -17.16 -4.47
N VAL A 287 -1.72 -16.13 -5.05
CA VAL A 287 -1.12 -15.01 -4.30
C VAL A 287 -2.21 -14.22 -3.58
N ALA A 288 -3.33 -13.94 -4.25
CA ALA A 288 -4.46 -13.24 -3.63
C ALA A 288 -5.04 -14.01 -2.44
N PHE A 289 -5.21 -15.33 -2.58
CA PHE A 289 -5.65 -16.20 -1.49
C PHE A 289 -4.68 -16.13 -0.31
N GLU A 290 -3.39 -16.31 -0.55
CA GLU A 290 -2.35 -16.28 0.49
C GLU A 290 -2.32 -14.95 1.25
N ILE A 291 -2.47 -13.82 0.55
CA ILE A 291 -2.54 -12.50 1.17
C ILE A 291 -3.84 -12.35 1.97
N SER A 292 -4.97 -12.85 1.46
CA SER A 292 -6.26 -12.82 2.18
C SER A 292 -6.18 -13.53 3.52
N GLU A 293 -5.42 -14.63 3.62
CA GLU A 293 -5.16 -15.33 4.87
C GLU A 293 -4.26 -14.57 5.84
N ARG A 294 -3.37 -13.73 5.32
CA ARG A 294 -2.42 -12.93 6.14
C ARG A 294 -3.00 -11.60 6.61
N LEU A 295 -4.01 -11.08 5.91
CA LEU A 295 -4.56 -9.75 6.18
C LEU A 295 -5.25 -9.65 7.55
N PRO A 296 -6.01 -10.65 8.04
CA PRO A 296 -6.59 -10.63 9.40
C PRO A 296 -5.55 -10.51 10.51
N HIS A 297 -4.33 -10.97 10.28
CA HIS A 297 -3.23 -10.88 11.25
C HIS A 297 -2.43 -9.57 11.15
N LEU A 298 -2.71 -8.72 10.15
CA LEU A 298 -1.93 -7.50 9.91
C LEU A 298 -1.96 -6.57 11.12
N GLY A 299 -3.11 -6.37 11.74
CA GLY A 299 -3.24 -5.51 12.92
C GLY A 299 -2.32 -5.95 14.07
N LEU A 300 -2.25 -7.25 14.36
CA LEU A 300 -1.38 -7.80 15.37
C LEU A 300 0.10 -7.59 15.02
N ARG A 301 0.46 -7.86 13.76
CA ARG A 301 1.84 -7.69 13.27
C ARG A 301 2.27 -6.23 13.32
N MET A 302 1.42 -5.31 12.85
CA MET A 302 1.73 -3.87 12.86
C MET A 302 1.91 -3.33 14.27
N LYS A 303 1.04 -3.69 15.23
CA LYS A 303 1.20 -3.31 16.64
C LYS A 303 2.56 -3.76 17.19
N GLU A 304 3.00 -4.97 16.91
CA GLU A 304 4.28 -5.47 17.39
C GLU A 304 5.49 -4.86 16.68
N HIS A 305 5.43 -4.65 15.34
CA HIS A 305 6.45 -3.89 14.60
C HIS A 305 6.65 -2.48 15.20
N CYS A 306 5.55 -1.74 15.38
CA CYS A 306 5.58 -0.37 15.90
C CYS A 306 6.04 -0.32 17.36
N ARG A 307 5.58 -1.25 18.21
CA ARG A 307 6.00 -1.35 19.61
C ARG A 307 7.50 -1.56 19.73
N ARG A 308 8.06 -2.50 18.94
CA ARG A 308 9.51 -2.76 18.95
C ARG A 308 10.30 -1.60 18.38
N ALA A 309 9.86 -0.99 17.29
CA ALA A 309 10.51 0.18 16.72
C ALA A 309 10.59 1.32 17.74
N MET A 310 9.51 1.59 18.47
CA MET A 310 9.48 2.60 19.53
C MET A 310 10.48 2.30 20.65
N VAL A 311 10.51 1.05 21.15
CA VAL A 311 11.42 0.66 22.23
C VAL A 311 12.87 0.75 21.76
N TYR A 312 13.18 0.27 20.54
CA TYR A 312 14.53 0.33 19.99
C TYR A 312 14.98 1.77 19.77
N ALA A 313 14.13 2.61 19.18
CA ALA A 313 14.44 4.03 18.98
C ALA A 313 14.75 4.74 20.28
N ALA A 314 13.93 4.52 21.33
CA ALA A 314 14.14 5.10 22.66
C ALA A 314 15.43 4.60 23.32
N ARG A 315 15.74 3.32 23.20
CA ARG A 315 16.97 2.73 23.76
C ARG A 315 18.21 3.18 23.01
N MET A 316 18.19 3.20 21.69
CA MET A 316 19.28 3.70 20.85
C MET A 316 19.59 5.19 21.15
N LYS A 317 18.54 6.00 21.33
CA LYS A 317 18.70 7.39 21.73
C LYS A 317 19.35 7.54 23.11
N LYS A 318 18.99 6.70 24.09
CA LYS A 318 19.64 6.68 25.42
C LYS A 318 21.12 6.32 25.34
N LEU A 319 21.54 5.56 24.34
CA LEU A 319 22.95 5.24 24.06
C LEU A 319 23.68 6.37 23.34
N GLY A 320 23.02 7.50 23.07
CA GLY A 320 23.61 8.64 22.38
C GLY A 320 23.64 8.53 20.85
N LEU A 321 22.98 7.51 20.28
CA LEU A 321 22.91 7.33 18.83
C LEU A 321 21.93 8.31 18.19
N LYS A 322 22.24 8.77 16.99
CA LYS A 322 21.37 9.67 16.21
C LYS A 322 20.28 8.87 15.51
N VAL A 323 19.09 8.86 16.08
CA VAL A 323 17.94 8.10 15.63
C VAL A 323 16.88 9.01 15.04
N ILE A 324 16.31 8.62 13.91
CA ILE A 324 15.15 9.27 13.28
C ILE A 324 13.99 8.28 13.39
N TYR A 325 12.95 8.65 14.14
CA TYR A 325 11.73 7.85 14.29
C TYR A 325 10.56 8.75 14.71
N PRO A 326 9.47 8.81 13.95
CA PRO A 326 8.35 9.73 14.23
C PRO A 326 7.61 9.46 15.56
N GLY A 327 7.84 8.30 16.19
CA GLY A 327 7.34 8.00 17.52
C GLY A 327 8.08 8.71 18.67
N LEU A 328 9.28 9.24 18.44
CA LEU A 328 10.02 10.01 19.44
C LEU A 328 9.46 11.44 19.52
N GLU A 329 9.28 11.96 20.73
CA GLU A 329 8.68 13.28 20.96
C GLU A 329 9.49 14.45 20.37
N ASP A 330 10.79 14.26 20.17
CA ASP A 330 11.67 15.26 19.54
C ASP A 330 11.72 15.17 18.00
N HIS A 331 11.03 14.19 17.40
CA HIS A 331 10.87 14.19 15.95
C HIS A 331 9.95 15.35 15.54
N PRO A 332 10.33 16.14 14.51
CA PRO A 332 9.55 17.33 14.12
C PRO A 332 8.09 17.04 13.79
N ASP A 333 7.82 15.86 13.25
CA ASP A 333 6.48 15.46 12.81
C ASP A 333 5.75 14.55 13.82
N HIS A 334 6.27 14.38 15.06
CA HIS A 334 5.63 13.52 16.07
C HIS A 334 4.18 13.90 16.32
N GLY A 335 3.94 15.20 16.60
CA GLY A 335 2.60 15.71 16.88
C GLY A 335 1.63 15.53 15.72
N LEU A 336 2.13 15.74 14.49
CA LEU A 336 1.36 15.54 13.26
C LEU A 336 0.95 14.08 13.08
N LEU A 337 1.92 13.15 13.16
CA LEU A 337 1.60 11.72 13.04
C LEU A 337 0.63 11.27 14.12
N LYS A 338 0.85 11.70 15.37
CA LYS A 338 -0.05 11.38 16.49
C LYS A 338 -1.48 11.84 16.26
N SER A 339 -1.68 12.97 15.58
CA SER A 339 -3.03 13.49 15.28
C SER A 339 -3.77 12.71 14.17
N MET A 340 -3.02 12.02 13.30
CA MET A 340 -3.55 11.26 12.16
C MET A 340 -3.57 9.74 12.41
N ALA A 341 -2.81 9.25 13.38
CA ALA A 341 -2.65 7.82 13.62
C ALA A 341 -3.92 7.20 14.17
N ASN A 342 -4.24 6.01 13.68
CA ASN A 342 -5.28 5.18 14.28
C ASN A 342 -4.85 4.76 15.70
N PRO A 343 -5.78 4.76 16.67
CA PRO A 343 -5.45 4.38 18.05
C PRO A 343 -4.80 3.00 18.14
N ASP A 344 -3.85 2.86 19.08
CA ASP A 344 -3.19 1.59 19.44
C ASP A 344 -2.27 0.94 18.41
N TYR A 345 -2.05 1.54 17.21
CA TYR A 345 -1.11 0.98 16.22
C TYR A 345 0.31 1.53 16.33
N GLY A 346 0.51 2.66 17.01
CA GLY A 346 1.82 3.28 17.19
C GLY A 346 2.22 4.18 16.00
N TYR A 347 3.52 4.21 15.64
CA TYR A 347 4.10 5.24 14.78
C TYR A 347 4.89 4.68 13.58
N GLY A 348 4.62 3.45 13.18
CA GLY A 348 5.32 2.77 12.09
C GLY A 348 6.42 1.82 12.58
N GLY A 349 6.77 0.86 11.73
CA GLY A 349 7.76 -0.19 12.03
C GLY A 349 9.15 0.07 11.44
N VAL A 350 9.39 1.24 10.86
CA VAL A 350 10.70 1.64 10.31
C VAL A 350 11.31 2.73 11.18
N LEU A 351 12.58 2.61 11.50
CA LEU A 351 13.41 3.66 12.07
C LEU A 351 14.68 3.85 11.24
N CYS A 352 15.33 5.01 11.37
CA CYS A 352 16.64 5.23 10.79
C CYS A 352 17.66 5.56 11.86
N LEU A 353 18.89 5.06 11.64
CA LEU A 353 20.04 5.29 12.48
C LEU A 353 21.14 5.96 11.64
N ASP A 354 21.53 7.18 11.99
CA ASP A 354 22.55 7.91 11.27
C ASP A 354 23.92 7.71 11.94
N MET A 355 24.78 6.96 11.28
CA MET A 355 26.15 6.66 11.72
C MET A 355 27.19 7.66 11.25
N GLY A 356 26.76 8.76 10.58
CA GLY A 356 27.62 9.83 10.08
C GLY A 356 28.36 9.49 8.78
N SER A 357 28.98 8.31 8.68
CA SER A 357 29.69 7.89 7.48
C SER A 357 29.21 6.52 6.97
N GLU A 358 29.38 6.30 5.67
CA GLU A 358 29.06 5.03 5.01
C GLU A 358 29.90 3.87 5.58
N GLU A 359 31.18 4.13 5.86
CA GLU A 359 32.10 3.15 6.45
C GLU A 359 31.60 2.64 7.80
N THR A 360 31.21 3.57 8.71
CA THR A 360 30.68 3.22 10.02
C THR A 360 29.36 2.48 9.91
N ALA A 361 28.48 2.91 9.00
CA ALA A 361 27.20 2.24 8.73
C ALA A 361 27.41 0.80 8.22
N TYR A 362 28.31 0.60 7.27
CA TYR A 362 28.65 -0.73 6.74
C TYR A 362 29.27 -1.64 7.79
N GLY A 363 30.19 -1.10 8.61
CA GLY A 363 30.79 -1.82 9.73
C GLY A 363 29.71 -2.34 10.69
N LEU A 364 28.82 -1.45 11.13
CA LEU A 364 27.73 -1.82 12.05
C LEU A 364 26.78 -2.86 11.43
N MET A 365 26.33 -2.66 10.19
CA MET A 365 25.42 -3.61 9.51
C MET A 365 26.10 -5.00 9.36
N THR A 366 27.40 -5.03 9.05
CA THR A 366 28.16 -6.27 8.93
C THR A 366 28.20 -7.03 10.24
N VAL A 367 28.44 -6.34 11.36
CA VAL A 367 28.45 -6.97 12.71
C VAL A 367 27.05 -7.40 13.11
N LEU A 368 26.00 -6.57 12.86
CA LEU A 368 24.61 -6.89 13.18
C LEU A 368 24.13 -8.15 12.43
N GLN A 369 24.51 -8.36 11.19
CA GLN A 369 24.14 -9.57 10.45
C GLN A 369 25.05 -10.74 10.75
N ASN A 370 26.38 -10.59 10.50
CA ASN A 370 27.28 -11.72 10.38
C ASN A 370 27.80 -12.21 11.75
N SER A 371 27.78 -11.33 12.77
CA SER A 371 28.32 -11.67 14.09
C SER A 371 27.25 -11.87 15.16
N THR A 372 26.15 -11.10 15.12
CA THR A 372 25.13 -11.16 16.18
C THR A 372 23.79 -11.70 15.70
N GLN A 373 23.55 -11.75 14.38
CA GLN A 373 22.28 -12.20 13.81
C GLN A 373 21.07 -11.38 14.28
N PHE A 374 21.27 -10.08 14.46
CA PHE A 374 20.21 -9.14 14.82
C PHE A 374 19.18 -8.99 13.70
N GLY A 375 19.64 -8.94 12.44
CA GLY A 375 18.81 -8.77 11.24
C GLY A 375 19.61 -9.04 9.98
N PHE A 376 19.00 -8.76 8.83
CA PHE A 376 19.57 -9.01 7.51
C PHE A 376 19.86 -7.71 6.75
N MET A 377 20.97 -7.67 6.04
CA MET A 377 21.26 -6.64 5.04
C MET A 377 20.44 -6.95 3.79
N ALA A 378 19.32 -6.30 3.66
CA ALA A 378 18.42 -6.47 2.52
C ALA A 378 17.59 -5.21 2.29
N VAL A 379 17.25 -4.95 1.04
CA VAL A 379 16.20 -3.99 0.68
C VAL A 379 14.83 -4.56 1.10
N SER A 380 13.78 -3.75 1.00
CA SER A 380 12.42 -4.09 1.43
C SER A 380 12.15 -3.72 2.89
N LEU A 381 10.96 -4.07 3.39
CA LEU A 381 10.49 -3.80 4.76
C LEU A 381 9.27 -4.66 5.09
N GLY A 382 8.88 -4.67 6.36
CA GLY A 382 7.67 -5.36 6.81
C GLY A 382 7.81 -6.86 7.03
N TYR A 383 9.02 -7.39 6.93
CA TYR A 383 9.32 -8.81 7.20
C TYR A 383 9.40 -9.07 8.71
N TYR A 384 9.14 -10.29 9.15
CA TYR A 384 9.18 -10.65 10.57
C TYR A 384 10.59 -10.58 11.17
N GLU A 385 11.66 -10.67 10.38
CA GLU A 385 13.02 -10.33 10.81
C GLU A 385 13.37 -8.87 10.48
N THR A 386 14.28 -8.29 11.23
CA THR A 386 14.75 -6.92 10.93
C THR A 386 15.53 -6.89 9.63
N LEU A 387 15.13 -5.99 8.72
CA LEU A 387 15.84 -5.72 7.47
C LEU A 387 16.54 -4.36 7.56
N MET A 388 17.80 -4.32 7.08
CA MET A 388 18.65 -3.14 7.16
C MET A 388 19.25 -2.81 5.80
N SER A 389 19.30 -1.53 5.46
CA SER A 389 20.01 -1.04 4.27
C SER A 389 20.60 0.35 4.53
N CYS A 390 21.78 0.62 3.98
CA CYS A 390 22.32 1.97 3.91
C CYS A 390 21.61 2.71 2.78
N SER A 391 20.82 3.73 3.12
CA SER A 391 19.85 4.33 2.20
C SER A 391 20.49 5.07 1.04
N GLY A 392 21.60 5.77 1.27
CA GLY A 392 22.29 6.56 0.24
C GLY A 392 22.83 5.71 -0.92
N SER A 393 23.31 4.49 -0.64
CA SER A 393 23.88 3.57 -1.63
C SER A 393 22.91 2.45 -2.07
N SER A 394 21.66 2.45 -1.57
CA SER A 394 20.68 1.40 -1.91
C SER A 394 19.34 1.98 -2.38
N THR A 395 18.42 2.25 -1.46
CA THR A 395 17.02 2.63 -1.76
C THR A 395 16.85 4.05 -2.29
N SER A 396 17.90 4.86 -2.30
CA SER A 396 17.95 6.22 -2.83
C SER A 396 19.16 6.42 -3.75
N SER A 397 19.64 5.34 -4.37
CA SER A 397 20.76 5.39 -5.32
C SER A 397 20.42 6.13 -6.61
N GLU A 398 19.14 6.31 -6.91
CA GLU A 398 18.63 7.08 -8.07
C GLU A 398 18.80 8.59 -7.89
N LEU A 399 18.95 9.07 -6.65
CA LEU A 399 19.14 10.49 -6.35
C LEU A 399 20.61 10.91 -6.53
N SER A 400 20.84 12.09 -7.10
CA SER A 400 22.14 12.72 -7.10
C SER A 400 22.58 13.12 -5.68
N GLU A 401 23.87 13.33 -5.46
CA GLU A 401 24.39 13.75 -4.14
C GLU A 401 23.79 15.08 -3.67
N ALA A 402 23.49 15.99 -4.59
CA ALA A 402 22.81 17.25 -4.29
C ALA A 402 21.39 17.01 -3.78
N GLU A 403 20.63 16.11 -4.43
CA GLU A 403 19.27 15.73 -4.01
C GLU A 403 19.28 14.99 -2.67
N LYS A 404 20.22 14.08 -2.44
CA LYS A 404 20.40 13.40 -1.15
C LYS A 404 20.63 14.41 -0.02
N THR A 405 21.51 15.39 -0.24
CA THR A 405 21.79 16.45 0.73
C THR A 405 20.56 17.30 1.01
N GLN A 406 19.84 17.69 -0.04
CA GLN A 406 18.63 18.50 0.08
C GLN A 406 17.51 17.76 0.81
N THR A 407 17.41 16.45 0.64
CA THR A 407 16.41 15.60 1.30
C THR A 407 16.84 15.08 2.67
N GLY A 408 18.06 15.42 3.14
CA GLY A 408 18.57 15.04 4.46
C GLY A 408 19.03 13.58 4.57
N ILE A 409 19.37 12.94 3.45
CA ILE A 409 19.91 11.58 3.41
C ILE A 409 21.42 11.64 3.62
N SER A 410 21.86 11.30 4.86
CA SER A 410 23.29 11.25 5.16
C SER A 410 23.94 9.99 4.55
N PRO A 411 25.27 10.02 4.24
CA PRO A 411 25.97 8.83 3.76
C PRO A 411 25.89 7.64 4.72
N GLY A 412 25.83 7.90 6.02
CA GLY A 412 25.75 6.88 7.07
C GLY A 412 24.34 6.51 7.51
N LEU A 413 23.30 6.85 6.74
CA LEU A 413 21.91 6.61 7.13
C LEU A 413 21.52 5.15 6.92
N ILE A 414 21.41 4.39 8.01
CA ILE A 414 20.89 3.02 8.03
C ILE A 414 19.38 3.09 8.24
N ARG A 415 18.59 2.59 7.28
CA ARG A 415 17.16 2.35 7.44
C ARG A 415 16.95 0.95 7.99
N MET A 416 16.21 0.82 9.10
CA MET A 416 15.86 -0.44 9.74
C MET A 416 14.36 -0.66 9.71
N SER A 417 13.87 -1.68 9.00
CA SER A 417 12.53 -2.21 9.16
C SER A 417 12.56 -3.22 10.31
N VAL A 418 12.03 -2.82 11.46
CA VAL A 418 12.12 -3.59 12.69
C VAL A 418 11.22 -4.81 12.65
N GLY A 419 11.81 -6.01 12.76
CA GLY A 419 11.09 -7.28 12.82
C GLY A 419 10.55 -7.61 14.21
N TYR A 420 9.73 -8.66 14.28
CA TYR A 420 9.14 -9.12 15.55
C TYR A 420 9.50 -10.56 15.92
N ASN A 421 10.37 -11.22 15.16
CA ASN A 421 10.85 -12.57 15.49
C ASN A 421 11.69 -12.56 16.77
N GLY A 422 11.61 -13.64 17.55
CA GLY A 422 12.25 -13.74 18.86
C GLY A 422 11.65 -12.80 19.93
N THR A 423 12.26 -12.75 21.10
CA THR A 423 11.85 -11.79 22.13
C THR A 423 12.51 -10.42 21.91
N LEU A 424 11.86 -9.35 22.32
CA LEU A 424 12.41 -7.99 22.25
C LEU A 424 13.77 -7.90 22.96
N GLU A 425 13.87 -8.43 24.15
CA GLU A 425 15.10 -8.35 24.96
C GLU A 425 16.25 -9.18 24.37
N GLN A 426 15.93 -10.36 23.81
CA GLN A 426 16.93 -11.16 23.11
C GLN A 426 17.51 -10.39 21.92
N LYS A 427 16.67 -9.82 21.06
CA LYS A 427 17.11 -9.05 19.89
C LYS A 427 17.84 -7.77 20.33
N TRP A 428 17.38 -7.10 21.38
CA TRP A 428 18.08 -5.93 21.90
C TRP A 428 19.51 -6.26 22.39
N ALA A 429 19.67 -7.35 23.15
CA ALA A 429 20.98 -7.80 23.60
C ALA A 429 21.96 -8.11 22.43
N LEU A 430 21.42 -8.60 21.28
CA LEU A 430 22.24 -8.80 20.08
C LEU A 430 22.68 -7.46 19.45
N PHE A 431 21.84 -6.43 19.52
CA PHE A 431 22.18 -5.08 19.08
C PHE A 431 23.28 -4.45 19.96
N GLU A 432 23.13 -4.50 21.29
CA GLU A 432 24.14 -4.00 22.24
C GLU A 432 25.49 -4.71 22.07
N LYS A 433 25.45 -6.03 21.87
CA LYS A 433 26.67 -6.82 21.59
C LYS A 433 27.33 -6.41 20.30
N ALA A 434 26.58 -5.98 19.28
CA ALA A 434 27.12 -5.48 18.02
C ALA A 434 27.82 -4.14 18.23
N LEU A 435 27.21 -3.22 18.96
CA LEU A 435 27.81 -1.91 19.28
C LEU A 435 29.13 -2.08 20.06
N ALA A 436 29.14 -2.90 21.10
CA ALA A 436 30.34 -3.17 21.88
C ALA A 436 31.50 -3.77 21.05
N ARG A 437 31.21 -4.41 19.91
CA ARG A 437 32.24 -4.89 18.98
C ARG A 437 32.75 -3.79 18.06
N MET A 438 31.93 -2.78 17.74
CA MET A 438 32.37 -1.62 16.96
C MET A 438 33.39 -0.76 17.75
N ASP A 439 33.18 -0.62 19.06
CA ASP A 439 34.09 0.14 19.93
C ASP A 439 35.48 -0.49 20.07
N ASN A 440 35.64 -1.74 19.65
CA ASN A 440 36.88 -2.52 19.71
C ASN A 440 37.55 -2.70 18.32
N LEU A 441 36.96 -2.12 17.27
CA LEU A 441 37.51 -2.09 15.90
C LEU A 441 38.11 -0.70 15.61
#